data_170310bee918440033e80107d821c437
#
_entry.id   170310bee918440033e80107d821c437
#
_cell.length_a   1.000
_cell.length_b   1.000
_cell.length_c   1.000
_cell.angle_alpha   90.00
_cell.angle_beta   90.00
_cell.angle_gamma   90.00
#
_symmetry.space_group_name_H-M   'P 1'
#
loop_
_entity.id
_entity.type
_entity.pdbx_description
1 polymer ?
#
loop_
_entity_poly.entity_id
_entity_poly.type
_entity_poly.pdbx_seq_one_letter_code
_entity_poly.pdbx_strand_id
1 'polypeptide(L)' 'MIMLSKREKETLREISQWKEFYANWKPKTRAKLERMNLVTNVSPKGCVENYQLTEKGHSLLQQLTEAGAL' A
#
# COMPACT_ATOMS: atom_id res chain seq x y z
N MET A 1 9.52 -7.14 -13.24
CA MET A 1 8.81 -5.86 -12.95
C MET A 1 7.44 -6.14 -12.37
N ILE A 2 7.10 -5.47 -11.28
CA ILE A 2 5.78 -5.61 -10.68
C ILE A 2 4.79 -4.75 -11.46
N MET A 3 3.73 -5.38 -11.96
CA MET A 3 2.69 -4.66 -12.66
C MET A 3 1.47 -4.55 -11.78
N LEU A 4 1.05 -3.33 -11.49
CA LEU A 4 -0.13 -3.06 -10.70
C LEU A 4 -1.25 -2.52 -11.57
N SER A 5 -2.48 -2.93 -11.25
CA SER A 5 -3.65 -2.33 -11.87
C SER A 5 -3.80 -0.89 -11.40
N LYS A 6 -4.65 -0.13 -12.07
CA LYS A 6 -4.93 1.26 -11.68
C LYS A 6 -5.41 1.33 -10.23
N ARG A 7 -6.31 0.43 -9.84
CA ARG A 7 -6.85 0.38 -8.48
C ARG A 7 -5.75 0.08 -7.46
N GLU A 8 -4.84 -0.82 -7.81
CA GLU A 8 -3.73 -1.17 -6.92
C GLU A 8 -2.77 -0.01 -6.74
N LYS A 9 -2.47 0.71 -7.82
CA LYS A 9 -1.63 1.91 -7.76
C LYS A 9 -2.27 2.99 -6.89
N GLU A 10 -3.56 3.22 -7.07
CA GLU A 10 -4.30 4.22 -6.29
C GLU A 10 -4.29 3.86 -4.81
N THR A 11 -4.51 2.58 -4.49
CA THR A 11 -4.51 2.12 -3.09
C THR A 11 -3.13 2.26 -2.47
N LEU A 12 -2.09 1.92 -3.21
CA LEU A 12 -0.71 2.09 -2.75
C LEU A 12 -0.42 3.55 -2.41
N ARG A 13 -0.85 4.45 -3.29
CA ARG A 13 -0.69 5.89 -3.08
C ARG A 13 -1.48 6.37 -1.86
N GLU A 14 -2.70 5.90 -1.69
CA GLU A 14 -3.52 6.27 -0.54
C GLU A 14 -2.87 5.82 0.77
N ILE A 15 -2.36 4.61 0.83
CA ILE A 15 -1.68 4.11 2.01
C ILE A 15 -0.46 4.97 2.33
N SER A 16 0.24 5.46 1.31
CA SER A 16 1.42 6.30 1.51
C SER A 16 1.08 7.71 2.02
N GLN A 17 -0.11 8.22 1.66
CA GLN A 17 -0.51 9.59 2.00
C GLN A 17 -1.33 9.67 3.27
N TRP A 18 -2.11 8.63 3.56
CA TRP A 18 -3.00 8.65 4.71
C TRP A 18 -2.23 8.31 5.97
N LYS A 19 -2.55 9.01 7.04
CA LYS A 19 -1.95 8.75 8.35
C LYS A 19 -2.32 7.36 8.86
N GLU A 20 -3.55 6.94 8.57
CA GLU A 20 -4.07 5.64 8.98
C GLU A 20 -4.77 4.99 7.80
N PHE A 21 -4.56 3.69 7.63
CA PHE A 21 -5.24 2.90 6.60
C PHE A 21 -5.68 1.59 7.24
N TYR A 22 -6.97 1.46 7.46
CA TYR A 22 -7.50 0.33 8.21
C TYR A 22 -7.70 -0.90 7.32
N ALA A 23 -7.65 -2.06 7.95
CA ALA A 23 -7.75 -3.34 7.26
C ALA A 23 -9.07 -3.52 6.51
N ASN A 24 -10.16 -2.89 6.96
CA ASN A 24 -11.46 -2.99 6.32
C ASN A 24 -11.63 -2.03 5.14
N TRP A 25 -10.66 -1.18 4.87
CA TRP A 25 -10.66 -0.30 3.71
C TRP A 25 -10.02 -1.02 2.53
N LYS A 26 -10.77 -1.18 1.43
CA LYS A 26 -10.32 -1.86 0.21
C LYS A 26 -9.61 -3.18 0.53
N PRO A 27 -10.26 -4.09 1.28
CA PRO A 27 -9.56 -5.23 1.87
C PRO A 27 -8.93 -6.17 0.85
N LYS A 28 -9.57 -6.37 -0.30
CA LYS A 28 -9.03 -7.27 -1.34
C LYS A 28 -7.76 -6.70 -1.95
N THR A 29 -7.79 -5.42 -2.30
CA THR A 29 -6.63 -4.75 -2.90
C THR A 29 -5.48 -4.65 -1.90
N ARG A 30 -5.80 -4.25 -0.66
CA ARG A 30 -4.81 -4.18 0.41
C ARG A 30 -4.15 -5.53 0.65
N ALA A 31 -4.94 -6.62 0.70
CA ALA A 31 -4.40 -7.95 0.93
C ALA A 31 -3.46 -8.39 -0.20
N LYS A 32 -3.78 -8.01 -1.43
CA LYS A 32 -2.91 -8.30 -2.57
C LYS A 32 -1.58 -7.55 -2.44
N LEU A 33 -1.63 -6.27 -2.09
CA LEU A 33 -0.42 -5.49 -1.88
C LEU A 33 0.40 -6.04 -0.72
N GLU A 34 -0.24 -6.51 0.32
CA GLU A 34 0.44 -7.14 1.45
C GLU A 34 1.16 -8.42 1.03
N ARG A 35 0.52 -9.25 0.22
CA ARG A 35 1.15 -10.47 -0.30
C ARG A 35 2.34 -10.16 -1.19
N MET A 36 2.33 -9.02 -1.87
CA MET A 36 3.43 -8.56 -2.69
C MET A 36 4.54 -7.91 -1.86
N ASN A 37 4.35 -7.84 -0.55
CA ASN A 37 5.28 -7.23 0.39
C ASN A 37 5.47 -5.72 0.17
N LEU A 38 4.42 -5.08 -0.33
CA LEU A 38 4.45 -3.63 -0.57
C LEU A 38 3.88 -2.85 0.61
N VAL A 39 3.01 -3.47 1.41
CA VAL A 39 2.44 -2.86 2.61
C VAL A 39 2.52 -3.84 3.77
N THR A 40 2.50 -3.31 4.97
CA THR A 40 2.58 -4.14 6.17
C THR A 40 1.72 -3.53 7.27
N ASN A 41 1.19 -4.40 8.13
CA ASN A 41 0.42 -3.97 9.30
C ASN A 41 1.40 -3.50 10.38
N VAL A 42 1.26 -2.24 10.79
CA VAL A 42 2.12 -1.64 11.81
C VAL A 42 1.37 -1.31 13.08
N SER A 43 0.11 -1.76 13.19
CA SER A 43 -0.69 -1.49 14.37
C SER A 43 -0.14 -2.19 15.60
N PRO A 44 -0.18 -1.53 16.75
CA PRO A 44 0.10 -2.22 17.99
C PRO A 44 -0.91 -3.35 18.22
N LYS A 45 -0.47 -4.39 18.88
CA LYS A 45 -1.30 -5.53 19.18
C LYS A 45 -2.53 -5.09 20.00
N GLY A 46 -3.70 -5.50 19.54
CA GLY A 46 -4.96 -5.18 20.21
C GLY A 46 -5.61 -3.88 19.77
N CYS A 47 -4.97 -3.14 18.88
CA CYS A 47 -5.53 -1.89 18.35
C CYS A 47 -6.13 -2.12 16.97
N VAL A 48 -6.74 -1.08 16.41
CA VAL A 48 -7.23 -1.09 15.04
C VAL A 48 -6.02 -1.27 14.11
N GLU A 49 -6.14 -2.19 13.17
CA GLU A 49 -5.06 -2.46 12.23
C GLU A 49 -4.78 -1.23 11.36
N ASN A 50 -3.52 -0.92 11.22
CA ASN A 50 -3.06 0.18 10.39
C ASN A 50 -1.99 -0.34 9.45
N TYR A 51 -2.09 0.02 8.18
CA TYR A 51 -1.15 -0.45 7.15
C TYR A 51 -0.32 0.71 6.63
N GLN A 52 0.95 0.44 6.44
CA GLN A 52 1.88 1.40 5.87
C GLN A 52 2.73 0.71 4.81
N LEU A 53 3.34 1.53 3.94
CA LEU A 53 4.22 0.98 2.91
C LEU A 53 5.47 0.39 3.53
N THR A 54 5.92 -0.73 2.98
CA THR A 54 7.24 -1.26 3.26
C THR A 54 8.26 -0.42 2.48
N GLU A 55 9.54 -0.65 2.74
CA GLU A 55 10.61 -0.02 1.98
C GLU A 55 10.46 -0.33 0.49
N LYS A 56 10.12 -1.58 0.16
CA LYS A 56 9.85 -1.98 -1.22
C LYS A 56 8.66 -1.23 -1.79
N GLY A 57 7.60 -1.02 -1.00
CA GLY A 57 6.43 -0.27 -1.42
C GLY A 57 6.75 1.19 -1.72
N HIS A 58 7.54 1.83 -0.87
CA HIS A 58 7.98 3.21 -1.10
C HIS A 58 8.80 3.33 -2.37
N SER A 59 9.70 2.39 -2.58
CA SER A 59 10.56 2.37 -3.77
C SER A 59 9.75 2.23 -5.04
N LEU A 60 8.78 1.32 -5.05
CA LEU A 60 7.90 1.12 -6.19
C LEU A 60 7.03 2.35 -6.45
N LEU A 61 6.49 2.95 -5.41
CA LEU A 61 5.67 4.15 -5.55
C LEU A 61 6.47 5.28 -6.16
N GLN A 62 7.71 5.46 -5.73
CA GLN A 62 8.61 6.46 -6.29
C GLN A 62 8.85 6.22 -7.78
N GLN A 63 9.12 4.98 -8.16
CA GLN A 63 9.32 4.61 -9.56
C GLN A 63 8.07 4.91 -10.40
N LEU A 64 6.89 4.59 -9.89
CA LEU A 64 5.63 4.86 -10.59
C LEU A 64 5.41 6.36 -10.76
N THR A 65 5.71 7.14 -9.74
CA THR A 65 5.58 8.60 -9.79
C THR A 65 6.54 9.20 -10.82
N GLU A 66 7.79 8.77 -10.82
CA GLU A 66 8.81 9.25 -11.76
C GLU A 66 8.48 8.87 -13.18
N ALA A 67 7.87 7.71 -13.38
CA ALA A 67 7.47 7.26 -14.71
C ALA A 67 6.16 7.89 -15.20
N GLY A 68 5.51 8.70 -14.36
CA GLY A 68 4.23 9.31 -14.72
C GLY A 68 3.09 8.31 -14.77
N ALA A 69 3.21 7.17 -14.08
CA ALA A 69 2.23 6.09 -14.11
C ALA A 69 1.14 6.24 -13.04
N LEU A 70 1.24 7.27 -12.23
CA LEU A 70 0.24 7.59 -11.21
C LEU A 70 -0.57 8.81 -11.61
#